data_f95eb9ab5535f7c6a15b47f3db99ad05
#
_entry.id   f95eb9ab5535f7c6a15b47f3db99ad05
#
_cell.length_a   1.000
_cell.length_b   1.000
_cell.length_c   1.000
_cell.angle_alpha   90.00
_cell.angle_beta   90.00
_cell.angle_gamma   90.00
#
_symmetry.space_group_name_H-M   'P 1'
#
loop_
_entity.id
_entity.type
_entity.pdbx_description
1 polymer ?
#
loop_
_entity_poly.entity_id
_entity_poly.type
_entity_poly.pdbx_seq_one_letter_code
_entity_poly.pdbx_strand_id
1 'polypeptide(L)'
;VLEWPNSAVTGSFNGSEMTALITIDGHIFSLMPASEGGYVGAADWHVIVDSKDVIDRGETCGTTGMSAPPTQGTGTQTQSFGTTFFLTEIGIDSDFEYFQANNSNVNSTVADIENVMNSVEDVYEDLSISISYEITVIIVRTTSADPYGTQADAGSLLNLFDNTWSSAPENQIQRDVAHFF
;
A
#
# COMPACT_ATOMS: atom_id res chain seq x y z
N VAL A 1 32.42 3.64 -1.72
CA VAL A 1 30.98 3.48 -1.43
C VAL A 1 30.79 3.93 0.00
N LEU A 2 29.90 4.90 0.22
CA LEU A 2 29.49 5.26 1.58
C LEU A 2 28.37 4.26 1.95
N GLU A 3 28.64 3.44 2.96
CA GLU A 3 27.66 2.51 3.48
C GLU A 3 27.04 3.12 4.75
N TRP A 4 25.73 3.17 4.81
CA TRP A 4 24.98 3.47 6.01
C TRP A 4 24.47 2.16 6.61
N PRO A 5 25.05 1.68 7.72
CA PRO A 5 24.79 0.33 8.23
C PRO A 5 23.35 0.10 8.72
N ASN A 6 22.58 1.15 8.97
CA ASN A 6 21.18 1.07 9.41
C ASN A 6 20.26 1.72 8.37
N SER A 7 20.42 1.35 7.11
CA SER A 7 19.59 1.87 6.02
C SER A 7 18.96 0.74 5.22
N ALA A 8 17.74 0.99 4.78
CA ALA A 8 16.99 0.15 3.83
C ALA A 8 16.41 1.03 2.73
N VAL A 9 16.24 0.47 1.56
CA VAL A 9 15.56 1.13 0.43
C VAL A 9 14.65 0.11 -0.24
N THR A 10 13.37 0.42 -0.26
CA THR A 10 12.37 -0.34 -1.01
C THR A 10 11.75 0.58 -2.04
N GLY A 11 11.57 0.10 -3.26
CA GLY A 11 11.02 0.95 -4.30
C GLY A 11 10.73 0.23 -5.60
N SER A 12 10.02 0.91 -6.47
CA SER A 12 9.67 0.46 -7.81
C SER A 12 10.25 1.39 -8.87
N PHE A 13 10.44 0.86 -10.06
CA PHE A 13 10.95 1.58 -11.20
C PHE A 13 10.06 1.30 -12.42
N ASN A 14 9.47 2.36 -12.96
CA ASN A 14 8.64 2.30 -14.15
C ASN A 14 9.23 3.17 -15.25
N GLY A 15 10.13 2.58 -16.02
CA GLY A 15 10.79 3.28 -17.14
C GLY A 15 11.70 4.41 -16.67
N SER A 16 11.21 5.65 -16.64
CA SER A 16 11.94 6.84 -16.21
C SER A 16 11.53 7.31 -14.81
N GLU A 17 10.48 6.76 -14.27
CA GLU A 17 9.94 7.12 -12.95
C GLU A 17 10.39 6.12 -11.90
N MET A 18 10.81 6.63 -10.76
CA MET A 18 11.22 5.85 -9.60
C MET A 18 10.47 6.34 -8.37
N THR A 19 9.88 5.42 -7.65
CA THR A 19 9.35 5.65 -6.31
C THR A 19 10.11 4.78 -5.32
N ALA A 20 10.44 5.31 -4.16
CA ALA A 20 11.11 4.52 -3.13
C ALA A 20 10.82 5.04 -1.73
N LEU A 21 10.79 4.12 -0.79
CA LEU A 21 10.88 4.38 0.63
C LEU A 21 12.33 4.17 1.06
N ILE A 22 12.92 5.15 1.71
CA ILE A 22 14.31 5.12 2.16
C ILE A 22 14.32 5.28 3.67
N THR A 23 14.81 4.28 4.39
CA THR A 23 15.00 4.35 5.84
C THR A 23 16.48 4.53 6.14
N ILE A 24 16.84 5.55 6.93
CA ILE A 24 18.20 5.80 7.39
C ILE A 24 18.15 6.09 8.89
N ASP A 25 18.77 5.24 9.70
CA ASP A 25 18.82 5.39 11.17
C ASP A 25 17.40 5.62 11.79
N GLY A 26 16.38 4.96 11.26
CA GLY A 26 14.99 5.08 11.72
C GLY A 26 14.25 6.32 11.19
N HIS A 27 14.86 7.12 10.32
CA HIS A 27 14.21 8.22 9.60
C HIS A 27 13.73 7.72 8.23
N ILE A 28 12.49 8.00 7.91
CA ILE A 28 11.85 7.58 6.66
C ILE A 28 11.77 8.76 5.70
N PHE A 29 12.23 8.52 4.47
CA PHE A 29 12.15 9.45 3.36
C PHE A 29 11.40 8.79 2.21
N SER A 30 10.50 9.53 1.56
CA SER A 30 9.85 9.10 0.32
C SER A 30 10.51 9.76 -0.87
N LEU A 31 10.94 8.97 -1.84
CA LEU A 31 11.37 9.42 -3.15
C LEU A 31 10.22 9.21 -4.13
N MET A 32 9.83 10.24 -4.86
CA MET A 32 8.74 10.17 -5.83
C MET A 32 9.00 11.09 -7.04
N PRO A 33 8.37 10.85 -8.19
CA PRO A 33 8.39 11.80 -9.31
C PRO A 33 7.93 13.20 -8.85
N ALA A 34 8.58 14.24 -9.34
CA ALA A 34 8.25 15.61 -8.92
C ALA A 34 6.82 16.01 -9.27
N SER A 35 6.25 15.41 -10.32
CA SER A 35 4.84 15.58 -10.70
C SER A 35 3.87 15.13 -9.62
N GLU A 36 4.14 14.03 -8.94
CA GLU A 36 3.34 13.51 -7.81
C GLU A 36 3.49 14.41 -6.57
N GLY A 37 4.67 14.98 -6.37
CA GLY A 37 4.92 16.00 -5.34
C GLY A 37 4.32 17.37 -5.64
N GLY A 38 3.56 17.52 -6.74
CA GLY A 38 2.90 18.78 -7.12
C GLY A 38 3.80 19.79 -7.84
N TYR A 39 5.00 19.40 -8.28
CA TYR A 39 5.93 20.27 -9.02
C TYR A 39 5.70 20.18 -10.52
N VAL A 40 5.13 21.21 -11.12
CA VAL A 40 4.79 21.27 -12.54
C VAL A 40 6.05 21.59 -13.39
N GLY A 41 6.23 20.84 -14.47
CA GLY A 41 7.27 21.11 -15.49
C GLY A 41 8.59 20.39 -15.28
N ALA A 42 8.67 19.44 -14.35
CA ALA A 42 9.89 18.72 -14.01
C ALA A 42 9.74 17.19 -14.31
N ALA A 43 9.42 16.86 -15.55
CA ALA A 43 9.05 15.49 -15.97
C ALA A 43 10.10 14.40 -15.62
N ASP A 44 11.38 14.77 -15.56
CA ASP A 44 12.47 13.83 -15.25
C ASP A 44 13.05 14.02 -13.83
N TRP A 45 12.38 14.84 -13.02
CA TRP A 45 12.85 15.15 -11.67
C TRP A 45 12.12 14.31 -10.64
N HIS A 46 12.84 14.00 -9.57
CA HIS A 46 12.31 13.35 -8.40
C HIS A 46 12.49 14.25 -7.18
N VAL A 47 11.58 14.16 -6.25
CA VAL A 47 11.65 14.84 -4.95
C VAL A 47 11.85 13.82 -3.85
N ILE A 48 12.59 14.22 -2.83
CA ILE A 48 12.70 13.46 -1.58
C ILE A 48 11.96 14.24 -0.52
N VAL A 49 11.01 13.58 0.15
CA VAL A 49 10.21 14.15 1.22
C VAL A 49 10.56 13.44 2.52
N ASP A 50 10.92 14.17 3.57
CA ASP A 50 11.05 13.62 4.91
C ASP A 50 9.64 13.35 5.48
N SER A 51 9.42 12.17 6.05
CA SER A 51 8.13 11.80 6.65
C SER A 51 7.67 12.77 7.75
N LYS A 52 8.59 13.49 8.37
CA LYS A 52 8.29 14.53 9.37
C LYS A 52 7.65 15.78 8.77
N ASP A 53 7.86 16.03 7.46
CA ASP A 53 7.31 17.17 6.76
C ASP A 53 5.94 16.88 6.14
N VAL A 54 5.49 15.62 6.23
CA VAL A 54 4.16 15.21 5.77
C VAL A 54 3.10 15.73 6.75
N ILE A 55 2.17 16.51 6.24
CA ILE A 55 1.06 17.05 7.03
C ILE A 55 0.00 15.96 7.20
N ASP A 56 -0.18 15.48 8.43
CA ASP A 56 -1.32 14.62 8.75
C ASP A 56 -2.63 15.42 8.58
N ARG A 57 -3.45 15.01 7.60
CA ARG A 57 -4.76 15.62 7.33
C ARG A 57 -5.86 15.10 8.24
N GLY A 58 -5.53 14.18 9.18
CA GLY A 58 -6.48 13.61 10.13
C GLY A 58 -7.52 12.69 9.48
N GLU A 59 -7.19 12.10 8.33
CA GLU A 59 -8.03 11.09 7.71
C GLU A 59 -8.06 9.84 8.60
N THR A 60 -9.27 9.34 8.85
CA THR A 60 -9.46 8.15 9.70
C THR A 60 -9.80 6.95 8.83
N CYS A 61 -9.20 5.81 9.15
CA CYS A 61 -9.59 4.54 8.55
C CYS A 61 -11.09 4.27 8.81
N GLY A 62 -11.84 3.91 7.76
CA GLY A 62 -13.29 3.64 7.82
C GLY A 62 -13.69 2.41 8.62
N THR A 63 -12.75 1.67 9.20
CA THR A 63 -13.01 0.50 10.05
C THR A 63 -13.54 0.92 11.42
N THR A 64 -14.80 1.38 11.46
CA THR A 64 -15.53 1.62 12.70
C THR A 64 -16.15 0.31 13.19
N GLY A 65 -15.71 -0.18 14.34
CA GLY A 65 -16.30 -1.35 14.98
C GLY A 65 -15.39 -2.56 15.18
N MET A 66 -14.14 -2.49 14.75
CA MET A 66 -13.17 -3.47 15.23
C MET A 66 -12.96 -3.23 16.73
N SER A 67 -13.27 -4.23 17.52
CA SER A 67 -12.89 -4.24 18.94
C SER A 67 -11.40 -3.92 19.02
N ALA A 68 -11.04 -2.97 19.89
CA ALA A 68 -9.64 -2.68 20.14
C ALA A 68 -8.90 -4.02 20.32
N PRO A 69 -7.72 -4.19 19.73
CA PRO A 69 -6.93 -5.39 19.97
C PRO A 69 -6.86 -5.61 21.50
N PRO A 70 -6.92 -6.84 21.98
CA PRO A 70 -6.88 -7.11 23.40
C PRO A 70 -5.67 -6.37 23.97
N THR A 71 -5.91 -5.54 25.00
CA THR A 71 -4.85 -4.80 25.69
C THR A 71 -3.73 -5.76 25.98
N GLN A 72 -2.57 -5.54 25.35
CA GLN A 72 -1.39 -6.35 25.61
C GLN A 72 -1.19 -6.34 27.12
N GLY A 73 -1.29 -7.53 27.72
CA GLY A 73 -0.88 -7.68 29.10
C GLY A 73 0.56 -7.22 29.23
N THR A 74 0.88 -6.52 30.32
CA THR A 74 2.23 -6.02 30.67
C THR A 74 3.23 -7.14 30.95
N GLY A 75 3.09 -8.28 30.30
CA GLY A 75 4.07 -9.35 30.26
C GLY A 75 4.99 -9.11 29.07
N THR A 76 6.29 -9.04 29.31
CA THR A 76 7.35 -9.19 28.30
C THR A 76 7.19 -10.57 27.66
N GLN A 77 6.25 -10.73 26.77
CA GLN A 77 6.22 -11.90 25.90
C GLN A 77 7.11 -11.56 24.71
N THR A 78 8.36 -12.04 24.75
CA THR A 78 9.08 -12.35 23.53
C THR A 78 8.24 -13.39 22.80
N GLN A 79 7.33 -12.96 21.94
CA GLN A 79 6.70 -13.85 20.98
C GLN A 79 7.79 -14.25 19.99
N SER A 80 8.41 -15.38 20.23
CA SER A 80 9.14 -16.11 19.22
C SER A 80 8.07 -16.68 18.28
N PHE A 81 7.73 -15.94 17.23
CA PHE A 81 7.12 -16.54 16.07
C PHE A 81 8.14 -17.57 15.56
N GLY A 82 7.77 -18.84 15.50
CA GLY A 82 8.67 -19.92 15.10
C GLY A 82 9.26 -19.67 13.70
N THR A 83 10.14 -20.57 13.26
CA THR A 83 10.76 -20.55 11.93
C THR A 83 9.78 -20.85 10.77
N THR A 84 8.48 -20.76 11.00
CA THR A 84 7.45 -20.98 9.99
C THR A 84 7.12 -19.66 9.32
N PHE A 85 7.36 -19.57 8.03
CA PHE A 85 6.91 -18.46 7.21
C PHE A 85 5.48 -18.74 6.74
N PHE A 86 4.65 -17.72 6.80
CA PHE A 86 3.31 -17.73 6.24
C PHE A 86 3.30 -16.91 4.95
N LEU A 87 2.87 -17.53 3.87
CA LEU A 87 2.60 -16.84 2.63
C LEU A 87 1.12 -16.46 2.60
N THR A 88 0.82 -15.21 2.41
CA THR A 88 -0.55 -14.69 2.31
C THR A 88 -0.84 -14.31 0.86
N GLU A 89 -1.81 -14.97 0.26
CA GLU A 89 -2.28 -14.66 -1.09
C GLU A 89 -3.20 -13.43 -1.06
N ILE A 90 -2.85 -12.37 -1.81
CA ILE A 90 -3.58 -11.10 -1.83
C ILE A 90 -4.17 -10.85 -3.22
N GLY A 91 -5.49 -10.64 -3.26
CA GLY A 91 -6.17 -10.04 -4.41
C GLY A 91 -6.30 -8.54 -4.22
N ILE A 92 -5.96 -7.75 -5.22
CA ILE A 92 -5.99 -6.28 -5.16
C ILE A 92 -7.01 -5.75 -6.17
N ASP A 93 -7.78 -4.74 -5.76
CA ASP A 93 -8.69 -3.99 -6.62
C ASP A 93 -8.46 -2.49 -6.42
N SER A 94 -8.52 -1.73 -7.48
CA SER A 94 -8.44 -0.26 -7.43
C SER A 94 -9.61 0.33 -8.20
N ASP A 95 -10.19 1.42 -7.68
CA ASP A 95 -11.29 2.12 -8.34
C ASP A 95 -10.84 2.96 -9.55
N PHE A 96 -11.81 3.56 -10.21
CA PHE A 96 -11.55 4.43 -11.34
C PHE A 96 -10.84 5.73 -10.92
N GLU A 97 -11.14 6.24 -9.75
CA GLU A 97 -10.54 7.45 -9.19
C GLU A 97 -9.04 7.26 -8.94
N TYR A 98 -8.63 6.12 -8.40
CA TYR A 98 -7.22 5.77 -8.23
C TYR A 98 -6.49 5.61 -9.56
N PHE A 99 -7.15 4.97 -10.55
CA PHE A 99 -6.61 4.90 -11.91
C PHE A 99 -6.42 6.29 -12.54
N GLN A 100 -7.39 7.21 -12.35
CA GLN A 100 -7.26 8.59 -12.83
C GLN A 100 -6.12 9.33 -12.12
N ALA A 101 -5.95 9.16 -10.82
CA ALA A 101 -4.86 9.75 -10.05
C ALA A 101 -3.49 9.29 -10.58
N ASN A 102 -3.41 8.06 -11.08
CA ASN A 102 -2.24 7.49 -11.74
C ASN A 102 -2.18 7.79 -13.25
N ASN A 103 -2.54 9.00 -13.66
CA ASN A 103 -2.51 9.50 -15.04
C ASN A 103 -3.34 8.68 -16.04
N SER A 104 -4.37 7.98 -15.57
CA SER A 104 -5.17 7.05 -16.38
C SER A 104 -4.30 6.03 -17.14
N ASN A 105 -3.28 5.53 -16.49
CA ASN A 105 -2.32 4.57 -17.04
C ASN A 105 -2.25 3.33 -16.16
N VAL A 106 -2.60 2.18 -16.72
CA VAL A 106 -2.61 0.90 -16.00
C VAL A 106 -1.23 0.55 -15.43
N ASN A 107 -0.15 0.77 -16.20
CA ASN A 107 1.19 0.42 -15.72
C ASN A 107 1.61 1.31 -14.55
N SER A 108 1.28 2.60 -14.58
CA SER A 108 1.56 3.52 -13.46
C SER A 108 0.73 3.13 -12.23
N THR A 109 -0.55 2.79 -12.41
CA THR A 109 -1.41 2.32 -11.32
C THR A 109 -0.85 1.05 -10.66
N VAL A 110 -0.45 0.07 -11.47
CA VAL A 110 0.13 -1.18 -10.95
C VAL A 110 1.44 -0.91 -10.23
N ALA A 111 2.32 -0.08 -10.78
CA ALA A 111 3.60 0.26 -10.16
C ALA A 111 3.42 0.96 -8.80
N ASP A 112 2.44 1.84 -8.68
CA ASP A 112 2.11 2.52 -7.44
C ASP A 112 1.58 1.54 -6.38
N ILE A 113 0.66 0.65 -6.77
CA ILE A 113 0.17 -0.45 -5.93
C ILE A 113 1.33 -1.32 -5.44
N GLU A 114 2.19 -1.79 -6.35
CA GLU A 114 3.35 -2.62 -6.00
C GLU A 114 4.29 -1.91 -5.05
N ASN A 115 4.51 -0.60 -5.23
CA ASN A 115 5.33 0.20 -4.34
C ASN A 115 4.77 0.27 -2.90
N VAL A 116 3.46 0.48 -2.77
CA VAL A 116 2.79 0.46 -1.45
C VAL A 116 2.90 -0.92 -0.82
N MET A 117 2.64 -1.99 -1.57
CA MET A 117 2.70 -3.35 -1.05
C MET A 117 4.10 -3.77 -0.64
N ASN A 118 5.13 -3.39 -1.40
CA ASN A 118 6.54 -3.58 -1.01
C ASN A 118 6.86 -2.86 0.31
N SER A 119 6.35 -1.65 0.50
CA SER A 119 6.55 -0.89 1.75
C SER A 119 5.86 -1.56 2.94
N VAL A 120 4.70 -2.19 2.73
CA VAL A 120 4.00 -2.98 3.74
C VAL A 120 4.82 -4.22 4.10
N GLU A 121 5.39 -4.92 3.12
CA GLU A 121 6.23 -6.10 3.34
C GLU A 121 7.46 -5.77 4.19
N ASP A 122 8.16 -4.67 3.89
CA ASP A 122 9.28 -4.18 4.69
C ASP A 122 8.91 -3.97 6.16
N VAL A 123 7.72 -3.42 6.44
CA VAL A 123 7.26 -3.24 7.82
C VAL A 123 7.08 -4.58 8.54
N TYR A 124 6.56 -5.60 7.85
CA TYR A 124 6.41 -6.92 8.45
C TYR A 124 7.74 -7.64 8.66
N GLU A 125 8.71 -7.44 7.77
CA GLU A 125 10.08 -7.95 7.95
C GLU A 125 10.77 -7.30 9.16
N ASP A 126 10.68 -5.96 9.30
CA ASP A 126 11.23 -5.22 10.43
C ASP A 126 10.63 -5.64 11.78
N LEU A 127 9.35 -5.98 11.80
CA LEU A 127 8.66 -6.47 13.00
C LEU A 127 9.00 -7.93 13.31
N SER A 128 9.84 -8.58 12.49
CA SER A 128 10.14 -10.01 12.59
C SER A 128 8.89 -10.89 12.58
N ILE A 129 7.87 -10.44 11.87
CA ILE A 129 6.66 -11.19 11.60
C ILE A 129 6.94 -12.03 10.37
N SER A 130 6.92 -13.35 10.51
CA SER A 130 7.22 -14.29 9.42
C SER A 130 6.03 -14.40 8.44
N ILE A 131 5.60 -13.28 7.86
CA ILE A 131 4.55 -13.18 6.86
C ILE A 131 5.15 -12.57 5.60
N SER A 132 4.92 -13.20 4.47
CA SER A 132 5.23 -12.71 3.14
C SER A 132 3.96 -12.66 2.30
N TYR A 133 3.93 -11.82 1.29
CA TYR A 133 2.76 -11.65 0.43
C TYR A 133 3.02 -12.19 -0.98
N GLU A 134 2.00 -12.78 -1.56
CA GLU A 134 1.93 -13.10 -2.98
C GLU A 134 0.70 -12.40 -3.58
N ILE A 135 0.92 -11.45 -4.49
CA ILE A 135 -0.16 -10.79 -5.21
C ILE A 135 -0.65 -11.75 -6.29
N THR A 136 -1.85 -12.29 -6.10
CA THR A 136 -2.44 -13.24 -7.04
C THR A 136 -3.14 -12.55 -8.22
N VAL A 137 -3.66 -11.34 -8.01
CA VAL A 137 -4.31 -10.53 -9.04
C VAL A 137 -4.30 -9.06 -8.63
N ILE A 138 -4.15 -8.18 -9.64
CA ILE A 138 -4.44 -6.75 -9.52
C ILE A 138 -5.52 -6.43 -10.54
N ILE A 139 -6.67 -5.95 -10.08
CA ILE A 139 -7.78 -5.46 -10.90
C ILE A 139 -7.71 -3.95 -10.92
N VAL A 140 -7.47 -3.36 -12.08
CA VAL A 140 -7.51 -1.90 -12.27
C VAL A 140 -8.80 -1.52 -12.97
N ARG A 141 -9.69 -0.79 -12.30
CA ARG A 141 -10.95 -0.31 -12.88
C ARG A 141 -10.68 0.93 -13.72
N THR A 142 -10.74 0.78 -15.03
CA THR A 142 -10.33 1.83 -16.00
C THR A 142 -11.48 2.69 -16.49
N THR A 143 -12.67 2.51 -15.97
CA THR A 143 -13.88 3.27 -16.35
C THR A 143 -14.72 3.62 -15.14
N SER A 144 -15.42 4.75 -15.20
CA SER A 144 -16.34 5.21 -14.15
C SER A 144 -17.60 4.35 -13.95
N ALA A 145 -17.72 3.26 -14.70
CA ALA A 145 -18.77 2.25 -14.53
C ALA A 145 -18.32 1.09 -13.65
N ASP A 146 -17.34 1.33 -12.77
CA ASP A 146 -16.87 0.37 -11.79
C ASP A 146 -17.94 0.10 -10.70
N PRO A 147 -17.80 -0.95 -9.90
CA PRO A 147 -18.76 -1.27 -8.86
C PRO A 147 -18.76 -0.29 -7.68
N TYR A 148 -17.78 0.60 -7.56
CA TYR A 148 -17.58 1.47 -6.41
C TYR A 148 -18.22 2.83 -6.56
N GLY A 149 -18.25 3.38 -7.78
CA GLY A 149 -18.71 4.74 -8.04
C GLY A 149 -18.00 5.77 -7.17
N THR A 150 -18.41 7.01 -7.26
CA THR A 150 -17.81 8.07 -6.44
C THR A 150 -18.37 8.04 -5.02
N GLN A 151 -17.61 7.59 -4.05
CA GLN A 151 -17.99 7.56 -2.64
C GLN A 151 -17.31 8.68 -1.86
N ALA A 152 -18.06 9.27 -0.94
CA ALA A 152 -17.57 10.37 -0.10
C ALA A 152 -17.01 9.89 1.25
N ASP A 153 -17.26 8.63 1.63
CA ASP A 153 -16.82 8.07 2.90
C ASP A 153 -16.24 6.65 2.75
N ALA A 154 -15.21 6.39 3.51
CA ALA A 154 -14.50 5.12 3.49
C ALA A 154 -15.36 3.92 3.92
N GLY A 155 -16.35 4.13 4.79
CA GLY A 155 -17.23 3.06 5.26
C GLY A 155 -18.16 2.55 4.16
N SER A 156 -18.73 3.46 3.37
CA SER A 156 -19.54 3.10 2.19
C SER A 156 -18.71 2.39 1.14
N LEU A 157 -17.50 2.86 0.91
CA LEU A 157 -16.56 2.26 -0.04
C LEU A 157 -16.18 0.83 0.38
N LEU A 158 -15.86 0.64 1.66
CA LEU A 158 -15.55 -0.69 2.21
C LEU A 158 -16.72 -1.66 2.06
N ASN A 159 -17.95 -1.21 2.28
CA ASN A 159 -19.14 -2.05 2.10
C ASN A 159 -19.34 -2.47 0.63
N LEU A 160 -19.09 -1.56 -0.32
CA LEU A 160 -19.14 -1.88 -1.75
C LEU A 160 -18.04 -2.87 -2.14
N PHE A 161 -16.85 -2.69 -1.61
CA PHE A 161 -15.73 -3.59 -1.83
C PHE A 161 -16.05 -5.01 -1.30
N ASP A 162 -16.54 -5.13 -0.06
CA ASP A 162 -16.94 -6.41 0.50
C ASP A 162 -18.02 -7.09 -0.35
N ASN A 163 -19.04 -6.36 -0.75
CA ASN A 163 -20.11 -6.88 -1.61
C ASN A 163 -19.59 -7.35 -2.99
N THR A 164 -18.66 -6.60 -3.59
CA THR A 164 -18.04 -6.93 -4.87
C THR A 164 -17.24 -8.22 -4.75
N TRP A 165 -16.37 -8.29 -3.76
CA TRP A 165 -15.47 -9.43 -3.59
C TRP A 165 -16.14 -10.66 -2.96
N SER A 166 -17.33 -10.51 -2.40
CA SER A 166 -18.21 -11.61 -1.98
C SER A 166 -19.09 -12.16 -3.11
N SER A 167 -19.09 -11.51 -4.28
CA SER A 167 -19.93 -11.85 -5.43
C SER A 167 -19.07 -12.29 -6.63
N ALA A 168 -19.68 -12.99 -7.58
CA ALA A 168 -19.00 -13.37 -8.82
C ALA A 168 -18.79 -12.13 -9.74
N PRO A 169 -17.64 -12.07 -10.47
CA PRO A 169 -16.62 -13.10 -10.56
C PRO A 169 -15.53 -13.05 -9.47
N GLU A 170 -15.40 -11.98 -8.70
CA GLU A 170 -14.29 -11.73 -7.78
C GLU A 170 -14.19 -12.76 -6.65
N ASN A 171 -15.34 -13.31 -6.20
CA ASN A 171 -15.34 -14.37 -5.16
C ASN A 171 -14.71 -15.70 -5.62
N GLN A 172 -14.41 -15.85 -6.91
CA GLN A 172 -13.75 -17.04 -7.48
C GLN A 172 -12.22 -16.88 -7.57
N ILE A 173 -11.72 -15.68 -7.29
CA ILE A 173 -10.28 -15.41 -7.28
C ILE A 173 -9.68 -16.03 -6.03
N GLN A 174 -8.65 -16.88 -6.22
CA GLN A 174 -7.92 -17.48 -5.12
C GLN A 174 -7.17 -16.40 -4.35
N ARG A 175 -7.40 -16.32 -3.05
CA ARG A 175 -6.77 -15.38 -2.13
C ARG A 175 -7.10 -15.73 -0.68
N ASP A 176 -6.24 -15.29 0.23
CA ASP A 176 -6.53 -15.28 1.67
C ASP A 176 -7.21 -13.97 2.08
N VAL A 177 -6.77 -12.86 1.50
CA VAL A 177 -7.31 -11.52 1.74
C VAL A 177 -7.50 -10.74 0.45
N ALA A 178 -8.37 -9.74 0.46
CA ALA A 178 -8.49 -8.77 -0.60
C ALA A 178 -8.14 -7.37 -0.06
N HIS A 179 -7.47 -6.56 -0.86
CA HIS A 179 -7.10 -5.19 -0.53
C HIS A 179 -7.61 -4.22 -1.60
N PHE A 180 -7.97 -3.02 -1.16
CA PHE A 180 -8.56 -2.00 -2.02
C PHE A 180 -7.73 -0.71 -2.00
N PHE A 181 -7.54 -0.13 -3.19
CA PHE A 181 -6.86 1.13 -3.45
C PHE A 181 -7.77 2.16 -4.09
#